data_ff684bd42fdf3b12cd39caeb2810526c
#
_entry.id   ff684bd42fdf3b12cd39caeb2810526c
#
_cell.length_a   1.000
_cell.length_b   1.000
_cell.length_c   1.000
_cell.angle_alpha   90.00
_cell.angle_beta   90.00
_cell.angle_gamma   90.00
#
_symmetry.space_group_name_H-M   'P 1'
#
loop_
_entity.id
_entity.type
_entity.pdbx_description
1 polymer ?
#
loop_
_entity_poly.entity_id
_entity_poly.type
_entity_poly.pdbx_seq_one_letter_code
_entity_poly.pdbx_strand_id
1 'polypeptide(L)' 'MHCPNCMWKNIGKIGTNQYYCWKCCIELVVQDETLSVYQVEEDGSLSSLDDVFSVDERSRCLEEHSNS' A
#
# COMPACT_ATOMS: atom_id res chain seq x y z
N MET A 1 4.56 7.88 -3.25
CA MET A 1 4.09 6.61 -2.66
C MET A 1 4.96 5.45 -3.09
N HIS A 2 5.23 4.52 -2.21
CA HIS A 2 5.98 3.31 -2.55
C HIS A 2 5.41 2.13 -1.76
N CYS A 3 5.75 0.92 -2.17
CA CYS A 3 5.32 -0.28 -1.47
C CYS A 3 6.05 -0.39 -0.13
N PRO A 4 5.34 -0.51 0.99
CA PRO A 4 6.02 -0.59 2.30
C PRO A 4 6.77 -1.90 2.50
N ASN A 5 6.49 -2.92 1.69
CA ASN A 5 7.15 -4.21 1.83
C ASN A 5 8.46 -4.30 1.05
N CYS A 6 8.46 -3.89 -0.21
CA CYS A 6 9.64 -4.02 -1.07
C CYS A 6 10.24 -2.69 -1.50
N MET A 7 9.66 -1.59 -1.07
CA MET A 7 10.13 -0.22 -1.37
C MET A 7 10.07 0.14 -2.85
N TRP A 8 9.31 -0.62 -3.64
CA TRP A 8 9.19 -0.36 -5.07
C TRP A 8 8.32 0.87 -5.31
N LYS A 9 8.82 1.79 -6.12
CA LYS A 9 8.14 3.06 -6.38
C LYS A 9 7.23 3.02 -7.60
N ASN A 10 7.34 2.00 -8.43
CA ASN A 10 6.55 1.89 -9.65
C ASN A 10 5.25 1.13 -9.45
N ILE A 11 4.60 1.36 -8.31
CA ILE A 11 3.29 0.76 -8.06
C ILE A 11 2.25 1.45 -8.91
N GLY A 12 1.23 0.69 -9.34
CA GLY A 12 0.21 1.20 -10.21
C GLY A 12 -1.03 1.67 -9.46
N LYS A 13 -1.64 2.74 -9.95
CA LYS A 13 -2.89 3.22 -9.40
C LYS A 13 -4.03 2.48 -10.09
N ILE A 14 -4.81 1.73 -9.32
CA ILE A 14 -5.90 0.91 -9.87
C ILE A 14 -7.29 1.46 -9.57
N GLY A 15 -7.37 2.53 -8.79
CA GLY A 15 -8.63 3.17 -8.46
C GLY A 15 -8.36 4.56 -7.92
N THR A 16 -9.40 5.26 -7.48
CA THR A 16 -9.27 6.62 -6.98
C THR A 16 -8.28 6.71 -5.82
N ASN A 17 -8.39 5.77 -4.87
CA ASN A 17 -7.52 5.75 -3.70
C ASN A 17 -6.86 4.40 -3.53
N GLN A 18 -6.68 3.65 -4.62
CA GLN A 18 -6.15 2.31 -4.58
C GLN A 18 -4.93 2.17 -5.45
N TYR A 19 -3.91 1.51 -4.90
CA TYR A 19 -2.67 1.24 -5.61
C TYR A 19 -2.33 -0.23 -5.47
N TYR A 20 -1.51 -0.74 -6.37
CA TYR A 20 -1.15 -2.15 -6.38
C TYR A 20 0.33 -2.32 -6.66
N CYS A 21 0.99 -3.17 -5.86
CA CYS A 21 2.38 -3.54 -6.09
C CYS A 21 2.40 -4.90 -6.77
N TRP A 22 2.75 -4.91 -8.06
CA TRP A 22 2.80 -6.17 -8.81
C TRP A 22 3.90 -7.09 -8.33
N LYS A 23 4.91 -6.54 -7.71
CA LYS A 23 6.06 -7.30 -7.25
C LYS A 23 5.73 -8.13 -6.01
N CYS A 24 4.92 -7.59 -5.12
CA CYS A 24 4.58 -8.23 -3.84
C CYS A 24 3.15 -8.75 -3.79
N CYS A 25 2.34 -8.44 -4.80
CA CYS A 25 0.90 -8.78 -4.80
C CYS A 25 0.19 -8.16 -3.60
N ILE A 26 0.48 -6.89 -3.35
CA ILE A 26 -0.08 -6.14 -2.24
C ILE A 26 -0.93 -5.00 -2.77
N GLU A 27 -2.10 -4.81 -2.18
CA GLU A 27 -2.98 -3.69 -2.51
C GLU A 27 -2.88 -2.63 -1.42
N LEU A 28 -2.76 -1.38 -1.83
CA LEU A 28 -2.65 -0.24 -0.94
C LEU A 28 -3.89 0.62 -1.10
N VAL A 29 -4.55 0.92 0.02
CA VAL A 29 -5.76 1.74 0.02
C VAL A 29 -5.54 2.96 0.89
N VAL A 30 -5.80 4.14 0.33
CA VAL A 30 -5.67 5.41 1.07
C VAL A 30 -7.05 5.85 1.53
N GLN A 31 -7.22 5.98 2.85
CA GLN A 31 -8.48 6.44 3.45
C GLN A 31 -8.19 7.41 4.57
N ASP A 32 -8.83 8.59 4.52
CA ASP A 32 -8.71 9.59 5.59
C ASP A 32 -7.25 9.84 6.02
N GLU A 33 -6.39 10.03 5.03
CA GLU A 33 -4.97 10.27 5.24
C GLU A 33 -4.25 9.09 5.88
N THR A 34 -4.86 7.91 5.85
CA THR A 34 -4.28 6.69 6.39
C THR A 34 -4.10 5.68 5.27
N LEU A 35 -2.99 4.98 5.29
CA LEU A 35 -2.71 3.94 4.31
C LEU A 35 -3.00 2.58 4.92
N SER A 36 -3.84 1.81 4.25
CA SER A 36 -4.12 0.43 4.63
C SER A 36 -3.44 -0.51 3.63
N VAL A 37 -2.90 -1.60 4.13
CA VAL A 37 -2.15 -2.56 3.33
C VAL A 37 -2.84 -3.91 3.37
N TYR A 38 -3.06 -4.49 2.19
CA TYR A 38 -3.69 -5.81 2.07
C TYR A 38 -2.88 -6.70 1.17
N GLN A 39 -2.81 -7.97 1.51
CA GLN A 39 -2.20 -8.97 0.64
C GLN A 39 -3.29 -9.65 -0.17
N VAL A 40 -3.08 -9.77 -1.48
CA VAL A 40 -4.02 -10.45 -2.36
C VAL A 40 -3.68 -11.94 -2.36
N GLU A 41 -4.64 -12.75 -1.90
CA GLU A 41 -4.47 -14.20 -1.83
C GLU A 41 -4.76 -14.86 -3.18
N GLU A 42 -4.40 -16.13 -3.30
CA GLU A 42 -4.59 -16.87 -4.55
C GLU A 42 -6.05 -16.95 -4.97
N ASP A 43 -6.96 -17.01 -4.01
CA ASP A 43 -8.38 -17.09 -4.30
C ASP A 43 -9.03 -15.73 -4.55
N GLY A 44 -8.24 -14.66 -4.53
CA GLY A 44 -8.74 -13.32 -4.75
C GLY A 44 -9.17 -12.58 -3.50
N SER A 45 -9.11 -13.22 -2.33
CA SER A 45 -9.47 -12.56 -1.09
C SER A 45 -8.33 -11.66 -0.62
N LEU A 46 -8.65 -10.75 0.29
CA LEU A 46 -7.66 -9.81 0.83
C LEU A 46 -7.41 -10.09 2.30
N SER A 47 -6.14 -10.12 2.68
CA SER A 47 -5.72 -10.27 4.07
C SER A 47 -5.07 -8.97 4.54
N SER A 48 -5.54 -8.41 5.65
CA SER A 48 -5.00 -7.16 6.16
C SER A 48 -3.57 -7.35 6.66
N LEU A 49 -2.69 -6.45 6.26
CA LEU A 49 -1.31 -6.43 6.72
C LEU A 49 -1.03 -5.22 7.62
N ASP A 50 -2.09 -4.56 8.09
CA ASP A 50 -1.91 -3.37 8.92
C ASP A 50 -1.19 -3.68 10.23
N ASP A 51 -1.29 -4.91 10.71
CA ASP A 51 -0.57 -5.35 11.91
C ASP A 51 0.91 -5.62 11.63
N VAL A 52 1.27 -5.84 10.37
CA VAL A 52 2.64 -6.12 9.97
C VAL A 52 3.43 -4.82 9.81
N PHE A 53 2.78 -3.80 9.29
CA PHE A 53 3.41 -2.49 9.06
C PHE A 53 2.87 -1.49 10.07
N SER A 54 3.77 -0.81 10.78
CA SER A 54 3.38 0.18 11.77
C SER A 54 2.71 1.38 11.11
N VAL A 55 1.98 2.15 11.93
CA VAL A 55 1.34 3.38 11.45
C VAL A 55 2.39 4.33 10.87
N ASP A 56 3.56 4.41 11.51
CA ASP A 56 4.65 5.26 11.04
C ASP A 56 5.13 4.85 9.66
N GLU A 57 5.30 3.56 9.43
CA GLU A 57 5.75 3.07 8.14
C GLU A 57 4.75 3.37 7.04
N ARG A 58 3.47 3.18 7.34
CA ARG A 58 2.41 3.46 6.38
C ARG A 58 2.28 4.95 6.11
N SER A 59 2.45 5.78 7.13
CA SER A 59 2.41 7.22 6.98
C SER A 59 3.56 7.75 6.14
N ARG A 60 4.75 7.17 6.28
CA ARG A 60 5.90 7.57 5.48
C ARG A 60 5.69 7.33 4.00
N CYS A 61 4.98 6.25 3.66
CA CYS A 61 4.67 5.98 2.26
C CYS A 61 3.79 7.08 1.67
N LEU A 62 2.85 7.60 2.44
CA LEU A 62 2.00 8.70 2.01
C LEU A 62 2.76 10.01 1.94
N GLU A 63 3.60 10.29 2.94
CA GLU A 63 4.36 11.52 3.00
C GLU A 63 5.36 11.65 1.86
N GLU A 64 5.91 10.53 1.41
CA GLU A 64 6.83 10.54 0.27
C GLU A 64 6.15 11.12 -0.97
N HIS A 65 4.86 10.85 -1.13
CA HIS A 65 4.10 11.37 -2.25
C HIS A 65 3.93 12.89 -2.15
N SER A 66 3.74 13.41 -0.95
CA SER A 66 3.48 14.84 -0.76
C SER A 66 4.75 15.69 -0.85
N ASN A 67 5.91 15.08 -0.78
CA ASN A 67 7.19 15.78 -0.86
C ASN A 67 7.76 15.89 -2.27
N SER A 68 7.06 15.35 -3.22
CA SER A 68 7.53 15.36 -4.61
C SER A 68 7.29 16.69 -5.32
#